data_ae50c1a233d225917e27abca019f2865
#
_entry.id   ae50c1a233d225917e27abca019f2865
#
_cell.length_a   1.000
_cell.length_b   1.000
_cell.length_c   1.000
_cell.angle_alpha   90.00
_cell.angle_beta   90.00
_cell.angle_gamma   90.00
#
_symmetry.space_group_name_H-M   'P 1'
#
loop_
_entity.id
_entity.type
_entity.pdbx_description
1 polymer ?
#
loop_
_entity_poly.entity_id
_entity_poly.type
_entity_poly.pdbx_seq_one_letter_code
_entity_poly.pdbx_strand_id
1 'polypeptide(L)'
;MDLQSIINELKRHGATKIVFKPLANNDNTKQQIYFGASFEALQLLPSGEVYSAGISKKGPIFKAPLNFYWLSPDGEIENAPGAQLILYPKYPEIRFSGFLKKCKSSPSQLMQAPTQQEREARQNKHRILFFGLAADRVIGYVTHWDEDVSLTVNAMVEANEYPAIATVFYDLDDNAVDTKSDLLNKLKNIYEMGLVPSQRIKNGEIIPYVAQNGAGFTLESLFGISPNGVAEPDFKDWELKAHSGSVVTLMTPEPNLGLYTHNLEEFLRNYGWSNKPDRMDFASIHKNNLLNKRTQLLLVMEGYDPDKQEITDPDGGLLLVDESGNVAAGWTYSKILEHWKKKHSRTCFVSYSKQDNNGIFFQFGPSIRLAEGAGIKNYLHSLFVQAVYYDPGINMKYVAGRWKPKKRNQFRIKWKDIESLYETVVDISLNDIC
;
A
#
# COMPACT_ATOMS: atom_id res chain seq x y z
N MET A 1 23.49 -14.40 -20.28
CA MET A 1 24.06 -13.12 -19.70
C MET A 1 24.56 -13.41 -18.30
N ASP A 2 25.66 -12.79 -17.88
CA ASP A 2 26.07 -12.78 -16.47
C ASP A 2 25.17 -11.80 -15.66
N LEU A 3 25.31 -11.82 -14.32
CA LEU A 3 24.47 -11.02 -13.43
C LEU A 3 24.59 -9.51 -13.70
N GLN A 4 25.83 -9.02 -13.93
CA GLN A 4 26.06 -7.60 -14.18
C GLN A 4 25.45 -7.15 -15.52
N SER A 5 25.52 -7.99 -16.55
CA SER A 5 24.88 -7.74 -17.84
C SER A 5 23.35 -7.67 -17.70
N ILE A 6 22.73 -8.56 -16.94
CA ILE A 6 21.28 -8.53 -16.65
C ILE A 6 20.91 -7.21 -15.96
N ILE A 7 21.65 -6.81 -14.92
CA ILE A 7 21.44 -5.57 -14.19
C ILE A 7 21.53 -4.36 -15.15
N ASN A 8 22.57 -4.32 -15.97
CA ASN A 8 22.80 -3.22 -16.89
C ASN A 8 21.71 -3.09 -17.95
N GLU A 9 21.25 -4.23 -18.49
CA GLU A 9 20.15 -4.25 -19.48
C GLU A 9 18.83 -3.81 -18.85
N LEU A 10 18.49 -4.30 -17.67
CA LEU A 10 17.27 -3.86 -16.97
C LEU A 10 17.32 -2.35 -16.68
N LYS A 11 18.46 -1.81 -16.21
CA LYS A 11 18.67 -0.37 -15.99
C LYS A 11 18.61 0.43 -17.29
N ARG A 12 19.18 -0.08 -18.40
CA ARG A 12 19.08 0.53 -19.72
C ARG A 12 17.64 0.74 -20.17
N HIS A 13 16.75 -0.18 -19.82
CA HIS A 13 15.32 -0.09 -20.11
C HIS A 13 14.51 0.67 -19.04
N GLY A 14 15.17 1.39 -18.13
CA GLY A 14 14.56 2.32 -17.19
C GLY A 14 14.24 1.75 -15.82
N ALA A 15 14.71 0.53 -15.49
CA ALA A 15 14.55 0.01 -14.14
C ALA A 15 15.32 0.86 -13.13
N THR A 16 14.62 1.30 -12.10
CA THR A 16 15.21 2.04 -10.96
C THR A 16 15.44 1.15 -9.75
N LYS A 17 14.78 -0.01 -9.72
CA LYS A 17 14.93 -1.06 -8.73
C LYS A 17 14.92 -2.42 -9.41
N ILE A 18 15.75 -3.34 -8.93
CA ILE A 18 15.80 -4.71 -9.43
C ILE A 18 15.54 -5.66 -8.28
N VAL A 19 14.55 -6.52 -8.46
CA VAL A 19 14.25 -7.59 -7.52
C VAL A 19 14.24 -8.93 -8.25
N PHE A 20 14.42 -10.01 -7.51
CA PHE A 20 14.34 -11.34 -8.10
C PHE A 20 13.56 -12.32 -7.23
N LYS A 21 13.11 -13.39 -7.86
CA LYS A 21 12.39 -14.48 -7.20
C LYS A 21 12.95 -15.84 -7.67
N PRO A 22 13.44 -16.67 -6.75
CA PRO A 22 13.68 -18.08 -7.05
C PRO A 22 12.34 -18.79 -7.37
N LEU A 23 12.28 -19.48 -8.49
CA LEU A 23 11.08 -20.18 -8.93
C LEU A 23 10.98 -21.56 -8.28
N ALA A 24 9.93 -21.78 -7.48
CA ALA A 24 9.65 -23.05 -6.85
C ALA A 24 9.28 -24.15 -7.87
N ASN A 25 9.33 -25.41 -7.44
CA ASN A 25 9.04 -26.57 -8.29
C ASN A 25 7.62 -26.59 -8.85
N ASN A 26 6.67 -26.04 -8.12
CA ASN A 26 5.25 -25.99 -8.46
C ASN A 26 4.83 -24.67 -9.13
N ASP A 27 5.71 -23.70 -9.22
CA ASP A 27 5.46 -22.51 -10.03
C ASP A 27 5.27 -22.98 -11.48
N ASN A 28 4.23 -22.52 -12.15
CA ASN A 28 3.90 -22.77 -13.55
C ASN A 28 3.04 -23.99 -13.89
N THR A 29 2.67 -24.88 -12.99
CA THR A 29 1.75 -25.97 -13.33
C THR A 29 0.42 -25.47 -13.93
N LYS A 30 0.09 -24.17 -13.73
CA LYS A 30 -1.10 -23.50 -14.28
C LYS A 30 -0.75 -22.19 -14.99
N GLN A 31 0.48 -21.97 -15.41
CA GLN A 31 0.96 -20.68 -15.94
C GLN A 31 0.68 -19.51 -14.97
N GLN A 32 0.86 -19.76 -13.68
CA GLN A 32 0.73 -18.78 -12.62
C GLN A 32 1.93 -18.92 -11.68
N ILE A 33 2.53 -17.80 -11.32
CA ILE A 33 3.63 -17.75 -10.36
C ILE A 33 3.07 -17.18 -9.05
N TYR A 34 3.38 -17.84 -7.95
CA TYR A 34 3.03 -17.38 -6.61
C TYR A 34 3.91 -16.19 -6.20
N PHE A 35 3.28 -15.07 -5.83
CA PHE A 35 3.94 -13.81 -5.45
C PHE A 35 3.77 -13.45 -3.97
N GLY A 36 3.43 -14.41 -3.14
CA GLY A 36 3.36 -14.24 -1.70
C GLY A 36 2.00 -14.53 -1.09
N ALA A 37 1.99 -14.75 0.23
CA ALA A 37 0.82 -15.01 1.06
C ALA A 37 0.16 -13.73 1.59
N SER A 38 0.62 -12.56 1.14
CA SER A 38 0.07 -11.25 1.49
C SER A 38 -0.11 -10.40 0.23
N PHE A 39 -0.71 -9.22 0.36
CA PHE A 39 -0.85 -8.31 -0.77
C PHE A 39 0.34 -7.36 -0.95
N GLU A 40 1.47 -7.64 -0.32
CA GLU A 40 2.69 -6.82 -0.42
C GLU A 40 3.26 -6.73 -1.84
N ALA A 41 3.17 -7.83 -2.62
CA ALA A 41 3.60 -7.78 -4.03
C ALA A 41 2.80 -6.76 -4.86
N LEU A 42 1.56 -6.42 -4.45
CA LEU A 42 0.77 -5.36 -5.08
C LEU A 42 1.34 -3.95 -4.80
N GLN A 43 2.02 -3.80 -3.68
CA GLN A 43 2.71 -2.55 -3.31
C GLN A 43 4.08 -2.44 -3.99
N LEU A 44 4.75 -3.59 -4.17
CA LEU A 44 6.08 -3.66 -4.79
C LEU A 44 6.02 -3.40 -6.31
N LEU A 45 5.00 -3.94 -7.00
CA LEU A 45 4.94 -3.93 -8.45
C LEU A 45 4.05 -2.79 -8.99
N PRO A 46 4.49 -1.99 -9.98
CA PRO A 46 3.71 -0.91 -10.58
C PRO A 46 2.55 -1.48 -11.43
N SER A 47 1.51 -1.95 -10.76
CA SER A 47 0.31 -2.51 -11.41
C SER A 47 -0.73 -1.44 -11.71
N GLY A 48 -1.59 -1.69 -12.70
CA GLY A 48 -2.77 -0.88 -12.99
C GLY A 48 -3.85 -0.98 -11.89
N GLU A 49 -5.02 -0.42 -12.14
CA GLU A 49 -6.11 -0.39 -11.16
C GLU A 49 -6.62 -1.79 -10.80
N VAL A 50 -6.94 -1.98 -9.53
CA VAL A 50 -7.54 -3.22 -9.02
C VAL A 50 -9.04 -3.22 -9.37
N TYR A 51 -9.52 -4.30 -9.97
CA TYR A 51 -10.93 -4.49 -10.30
C TYR A 51 -11.45 -5.85 -9.86
N SER A 52 -12.76 -5.93 -9.62
CA SER A 52 -13.46 -7.19 -9.39
C SER A 52 -13.41 -8.06 -10.65
N ALA A 53 -13.04 -9.32 -10.51
CA ALA A 53 -13.02 -10.29 -11.60
C ALA A 53 -14.00 -11.46 -11.35
N GLY A 54 -15.00 -11.23 -10.49
CA GLY A 54 -16.06 -12.18 -10.16
C GLY A 54 -15.66 -13.23 -9.14
N ILE A 55 -16.43 -14.30 -9.10
CA ILE A 55 -16.26 -15.39 -8.14
C ILE A 55 -15.80 -16.66 -8.86
N SER A 56 -14.72 -17.26 -8.38
CA SER A 56 -14.24 -18.57 -8.81
C SER A 56 -14.70 -19.67 -7.86
N LYS A 57 -14.38 -20.93 -8.20
CA LYS A 57 -14.56 -22.07 -7.27
C LYS A 57 -13.80 -21.89 -5.93
N LYS A 58 -12.80 -21.00 -5.90
CA LYS A 58 -11.97 -20.70 -4.73
C LYS A 58 -12.40 -19.42 -4.00
N GLY A 59 -13.52 -18.82 -4.35
CA GLY A 59 -14.02 -17.56 -3.81
C GLY A 59 -13.79 -16.36 -4.72
N PRO A 60 -13.97 -15.15 -4.20
CA PRO A 60 -13.79 -13.89 -4.91
C PRO A 60 -12.41 -13.74 -5.54
N ILE A 61 -12.36 -13.05 -6.67
CA ILE A 61 -11.10 -12.75 -7.37
C ILE A 61 -11.06 -11.27 -7.70
N PHE A 62 -9.93 -10.64 -7.41
CA PHE A 62 -9.60 -9.33 -7.95
C PHE A 62 -8.39 -9.46 -8.88
N LYS A 63 -8.26 -8.53 -9.82
CA LYS A 63 -7.15 -8.49 -10.76
C LYS A 63 -6.62 -7.08 -10.88
N ALA A 64 -5.30 -6.99 -11.19
CA ALA A 64 -4.65 -5.76 -11.58
C ALA A 64 -3.78 -6.05 -12.83
N PRO A 65 -3.96 -5.32 -13.94
CA PRO A 65 -3.10 -5.47 -15.11
C PRO A 65 -1.66 -5.08 -14.74
N LEU A 66 -0.68 -5.75 -15.36
CA LEU A 66 0.72 -5.40 -15.19
C LEU A 66 1.30 -5.06 -16.56
N ASN A 67 1.84 -3.86 -16.71
CA ASN A 67 2.57 -3.45 -17.91
C ASN A 67 3.94 -4.15 -17.92
N PHE A 68 3.96 -5.37 -18.47
CA PHE A 68 5.08 -6.29 -18.35
C PHE A 68 5.75 -6.55 -19.70
N TYR A 69 7.08 -6.57 -19.68
CA TYR A 69 7.93 -6.86 -20.85
C TYR A 69 8.88 -8.00 -20.52
N TRP A 70 9.16 -8.86 -21.50
CA TRP A 70 10.26 -9.81 -21.43
C TRP A 70 11.51 -9.20 -22.05
N LEU A 71 12.63 -9.28 -21.33
CA LEU A 71 13.96 -9.01 -21.83
C LEU A 71 14.47 -10.27 -22.53
N SER A 72 14.91 -10.13 -23.77
CA SER A 72 15.52 -11.22 -24.55
C SER A 72 17.05 -11.27 -24.34
N PRO A 73 17.73 -12.39 -24.69
CA PRO A 73 19.18 -12.49 -24.53
C PRO A 73 20.00 -11.49 -25.37
N ASP A 74 19.43 -10.94 -26.43
CA ASP A 74 20.02 -9.90 -27.30
C ASP A 74 19.78 -8.47 -26.78
N GLY A 75 19.14 -8.33 -25.59
CA GLY A 75 18.93 -7.04 -24.93
C GLY A 75 17.69 -6.29 -25.37
N GLU A 76 16.83 -6.85 -26.21
CA GLU A 76 15.58 -6.23 -26.62
C GLU A 76 14.44 -6.57 -25.65
N ILE A 77 13.41 -5.72 -25.55
CA ILE A 77 12.22 -5.98 -24.73
C ILE A 77 10.97 -6.11 -25.58
N GLU A 78 10.12 -7.08 -25.26
CA GLU A 78 8.82 -7.28 -25.91
C GLU A 78 7.70 -7.29 -24.86
N ASN A 79 6.62 -6.55 -25.14
CA ASN A 79 5.45 -6.49 -24.26
C ASN A 79 4.71 -7.84 -24.20
N ALA A 80 4.30 -8.22 -22.99
CA ALA A 80 3.40 -9.34 -22.73
C ALA A 80 2.03 -8.79 -22.27
N PRO A 81 1.13 -8.43 -23.20
CA PRO A 81 -0.08 -7.66 -22.91
C PRO A 81 -1.13 -8.41 -22.09
N GLY A 82 -0.94 -9.71 -21.88
CA GLY A 82 -1.80 -10.53 -21.02
C GLY A 82 -1.38 -10.58 -19.56
N ALA A 83 -0.27 -9.94 -19.19
CA ALA A 83 0.29 -9.99 -17.86
C ALA A 83 -0.61 -9.30 -16.84
N GLN A 84 -0.86 -9.95 -15.71
CA GLN A 84 -1.74 -9.46 -14.66
C GLN A 84 -1.39 -10.09 -13.31
N LEU A 85 -1.71 -9.37 -12.24
CA LEU A 85 -1.77 -9.90 -10.90
C LEU A 85 -3.19 -10.41 -10.62
N ILE A 86 -3.30 -11.56 -9.97
CA ILE A 86 -4.57 -12.14 -9.50
C ILE A 86 -4.51 -12.20 -7.99
N LEU A 87 -5.47 -11.55 -7.33
CA LEU A 87 -5.59 -11.46 -5.89
C LEU A 87 -6.71 -12.40 -5.44
N TYR A 88 -6.41 -13.25 -4.47
CA TYR A 88 -7.35 -14.19 -3.85
C TYR A 88 -7.55 -13.80 -2.37
N PRO A 89 -8.59 -13.00 -2.03
CA PRO A 89 -8.77 -12.52 -0.65
C PRO A 89 -9.02 -13.62 0.37
N LYS A 90 -9.64 -14.71 -0.05
CA LYS A 90 -9.91 -15.87 0.81
C LYS A 90 -8.64 -16.52 1.36
N TYR A 91 -7.62 -16.60 0.53
CA TYR A 91 -6.29 -17.06 0.89
C TYR A 91 -5.34 -15.93 0.54
N PRO A 92 -5.12 -14.91 1.38
CA PRO A 92 -4.53 -13.64 0.97
C PRO A 92 -3.22 -13.85 0.19
N GLU A 93 -3.34 -14.26 -1.06
CA GLU A 93 -2.23 -14.56 -1.97
C GLU A 93 -2.36 -13.77 -3.26
N ILE A 94 -1.21 -13.40 -3.81
CA ILE A 94 -1.09 -12.84 -5.15
C ILE A 94 -0.45 -13.88 -6.07
N ARG A 95 -0.96 -13.96 -7.30
CA ARG A 95 -0.37 -14.75 -8.37
C ARG A 95 -0.15 -13.90 -9.61
N PHE A 96 1.02 -14.02 -10.19
CA PHE A 96 1.35 -13.48 -11.51
C PHE A 96 0.89 -14.43 -12.61
N SER A 97 0.20 -13.93 -13.61
CA SER A 97 -0.40 -14.74 -14.68
C SER A 97 -0.41 -14.00 -16.02
N GLY A 98 -0.59 -14.73 -17.10
CA GLY A 98 -0.75 -14.18 -18.46
C GLY A 98 0.53 -13.65 -19.11
N PHE A 99 1.66 -13.77 -18.45
CA PHE A 99 2.97 -13.24 -18.85
C PHE A 99 3.59 -13.90 -20.10
N LEU A 100 3.05 -15.02 -20.56
CA LEU A 100 3.46 -15.69 -21.83
C LEU A 100 2.53 -15.38 -22.99
N LYS A 101 1.36 -14.79 -22.73
CA LYS A 101 0.32 -14.61 -23.74
C LYS A 101 0.67 -13.47 -24.70
N LYS A 102 0.56 -13.74 -26.00
CA LYS A 102 0.75 -12.76 -27.09
C LYS A 102 2.14 -12.09 -27.07
N CYS A 103 3.16 -12.78 -26.58
CA CYS A 103 4.54 -12.36 -26.58
C CYS A 103 5.38 -13.45 -27.24
N LYS A 104 6.05 -13.15 -28.35
CA LYS A 104 6.80 -14.11 -29.15
C LYS A 104 8.13 -14.48 -28.52
N SER A 105 8.81 -13.49 -27.93
CA SER A 105 10.09 -13.66 -27.23
C SER A 105 9.95 -14.16 -25.80
N SER A 106 8.70 -14.48 -25.36
CA SER A 106 8.50 -15.01 -24.01
C SER A 106 9.28 -16.32 -23.79
N PRO A 107 9.98 -16.48 -22.65
CA PRO A 107 10.81 -17.65 -22.35
C PRO A 107 9.96 -18.88 -21.98
N SER A 108 9.07 -19.29 -22.89
CA SER A 108 8.04 -20.31 -22.64
C SER A 108 8.61 -21.63 -22.15
N GLN A 109 9.78 -22.04 -22.64
CA GLN A 109 10.44 -23.30 -22.22
C GLN A 109 10.94 -23.19 -20.77
N LEU A 110 11.62 -22.09 -20.42
CA LEU A 110 12.11 -21.83 -19.06
C LEU A 110 10.99 -21.65 -18.04
N MET A 111 9.78 -21.30 -18.51
CA MET A 111 8.61 -21.08 -17.66
C MET A 111 7.70 -22.30 -17.56
N GLN A 112 8.09 -23.46 -18.09
CA GLN A 112 7.35 -24.72 -17.89
C GLN A 112 7.66 -25.33 -16.52
N ALA A 113 6.70 -26.10 -15.99
CA ALA A 113 6.96 -26.87 -14.79
C ALA A 113 8.12 -27.85 -15.03
N PRO A 114 9.11 -27.94 -14.12
CA PRO A 114 10.23 -28.84 -14.28
C PRO A 114 9.76 -30.30 -14.30
N THR A 115 10.38 -31.12 -15.15
CA THR A 115 10.20 -32.56 -15.18
C THR A 115 10.72 -33.21 -13.89
N GLN A 116 10.37 -34.49 -13.66
CA GLN A 116 10.89 -35.19 -12.48
C GLN A 116 12.42 -35.29 -12.52
N GLN A 117 12.99 -35.59 -13.71
CA GLN A 117 14.44 -35.69 -13.92
C GLN A 117 15.14 -34.33 -13.61
N GLU A 118 14.56 -33.20 -14.04
CA GLU A 118 15.09 -31.89 -13.74
C GLU A 118 15.00 -31.56 -12.23
N ARG A 119 13.92 -31.98 -11.56
CA ARG A 119 13.79 -31.79 -10.10
C ARG A 119 14.86 -32.55 -9.32
N GLU A 120 15.15 -33.78 -9.75
CA GLU A 120 16.20 -34.62 -9.15
C GLU A 120 17.59 -34.06 -9.42
N ALA A 121 17.86 -33.64 -10.67
CA ALA A 121 19.17 -33.13 -11.10
C ALA A 121 19.53 -31.79 -10.42
N ARG A 122 18.56 -30.89 -10.26
CA ARG A 122 18.82 -29.54 -9.71
C ARG A 122 18.91 -29.48 -8.20
N GLN A 123 18.47 -30.53 -7.47
CA GLN A 123 18.43 -30.55 -6.01
C GLN A 123 17.65 -29.32 -5.46
N ASN A 124 18.31 -28.44 -4.71
CA ASN A 124 17.73 -27.21 -4.13
C ASN A 124 17.92 -25.97 -5.02
N LYS A 125 18.54 -26.10 -6.20
CA LYS A 125 18.79 -24.96 -7.08
C LYS A 125 17.51 -24.54 -7.83
N HIS A 126 17.32 -23.24 -7.95
CA HIS A 126 16.13 -22.65 -8.57
C HIS A 126 16.48 -21.88 -9.84
N ARG A 127 15.56 -21.89 -10.80
CA ARG A 127 15.54 -20.86 -11.83
C ARG A 127 15.29 -19.53 -11.18
N ILE A 128 15.95 -18.49 -11.65
CA ILE A 128 15.79 -17.14 -11.09
C ILE A 128 15.00 -16.27 -12.07
N LEU A 129 13.93 -15.68 -11.58
CA LEU A 129 13.15 -14.69 -12.32
C LEU A 129 13.48 -13.30 -11.76
N PHE A 130 14.18 -12.52 -12.59
CA PHE A 130 14.51 -11.12 -12.31
C PHE A 130 13.39 -10.20 -12.76
N PHE A 131 13.20 -9.11 -12.02
CA PHE A 131 12.25 -8.05 -12.34
C PHE A 131 12.94 -6.70 -12.22
N GLY A 132 13.09 -6.01 -13.34
CA GLY A 132 13.42 -4.60 -13.37
C GLY A 132 12.16 -3.76 -13.19
N LEU A 133 12.09 -2.99 -12.12
CA LEU A 133 10.95 -2.13 -11.80
C LEU A 133 11.23 -0.71 -12.28
N ALA A 134 10.43 -0.23 -13.22
CA ALA A 134 10.40 1.14 -13.69
C ALA A 134 9.10 1.82 -13.22
N ALA A 135 8.97 3.13 -13.36
CA ALA A 135 7.82 3.88 -12.89
C ALA A 135 6.48 3.40 -13.49
N ASP A 136 6.48 2.93 -14.74
CA ASP A 136 5.28 2.58 -15.51
C ASP A 136 5.25 1.12 -16.01
N ARG A 137 6.31 0.36 -15.77
CA ARG A 137 6.44 -1.01 -16.31
C ARG A 137 7.32 -1.91 -15.46
N VAL A 138 7.17 -3.21 -15.70
CA VAL A 138 8.04 -4.26 -15.15
C VAL A 138 8.70 -5.00 -16.29
N ILE A 139 10.01 -5.26 -16.19
CA ILE A 139 10.79 -5.97 -17.18
C ILE A 139 11.28 -7.26 -16.55
N GLY A 140 10.90 -8.42 -17.11
CA GLY A 140 11.27 -9.73 -16.61
C GLY A 140 12.40 -10.35 -17.41
N TYR A 141 13.31 -11.05 -16.71
CA TYR A 141 14.30 -11.94 -17.30
C TYR A 141 14.40 -13.22 -16.47
N VAL A 142 14.44 -14.37 -17.12
CA VAL A 142 14.51 -15.65 -16.40
C VAL A 142 15.74 -16.43 -16.85
N THR A 143 16.43 -17.04 -15.88
CA THR A 143 17.61 -17.88 -16.10
C THR A 143 17.32 -19.34 -15.79
N HIS A 144 17.99 -20.24 -16.48
CA HIS A 144 17.93 -21.65 -16.18
C HIS A 144 18.70 -21.95 -14.88
N TRP A 145 18.31 -22.99 -14.15
CA TRP A 145 18.85 -23.31 -12.84
C TRP A 145 20.35 -23.69 -12.83
N ASP A 146 20.91 -24.15 -13.96
CA ASP A 146 22.32 -24.53 -14.14
C ASP A 146 23.21 -23.42 -14.72
N GLU A 147 22.65 -22.28 -15.10
CA GLU A 147 23.44 -21.12 -15.49
C GLU A 147 24.24 -20.54 -14.31
N ASP A 148 25.47 -20.09 -14.55
CA ASP A 148 26.36 -19.53 -13.52
C ASP A 148 25.70 -18.42 -12.71
N VAL A 149 24.88 -17.56 -13.35
CA VAL A 149 24.13 -16.52 -12.67
C VAL A 149 23.11 -17.09 -11.67
N SER A 150 22.39 -18.15 -12.06
CA SER A 150 21.45 -18.81 -11.15
C SER A 150 22.17 -19.50 -9.98
N LEU A 151 23.31 -20.14 -10.26
CA LEU A 151 24.12 -20.78 -9.22
C LEU A 151 24.62 -19.76 -8.21
N THR A 152 25.15 -18.62 -8.68
CA THR A 152 25.61 -17.51 -7.85
C THR A 152 24.48 -16.95 -6.98
N VAL A 153 23.34 -16.63 -7.60
CA VAL A 153 22.20 -16.02 -6.86
C VAL A 153 21.59 -17.00 -5.85
N ASN A 154 21.46 -18.30 -6.19
CA ASN A 154 20.99 -19.30 -5.23
C ASN A 154 21.94 -19.40 -4.01
N ALA A 155 23.26 -19.41 -4.23
CA ALA A 155 24.25 -19.43 -3.14
C ALA A 155 24.14 -18.20 -2.23
N MET A 156 23.95 -17.00 -2.80
CA MET A 156 23.76 -15.76 -2.04
C MET A 156 22.45 -15.77 -1.22
N VAL A 157 21.37 -16.34 -1.76
CA VAL A 157 20.11 -16.51 -1.01
C VAL A 157 20.30 -17.49 0.15
N GLU A 158 20.99 -18.61 -0.06
CA GLU A 158 21.31 -19.58 1.00
C GLU A 158 22.20 -18.98 2.09
N ALA A 159 23.10 -18.07 1.73
CA ALA A 159 23.95 -17.33 2.65
C ALA A 159 23.24 -16.17 3.37
N ASN A 160 21.96 -15.92 3.09
CA ASN A 160 21.20 -14.77 3.58
C ASN A 160 21.81 -13.40 3.25
N GLU A 161 22.49 -13.29 2.12
CA GLU A 161 23.11 -12.03 1.68
C GLU A 161 22.08 -11.01 1.15
N TYR A 162 20.89 -11.48 0.73
CA TYR A 162 19.81 -10.64 0.28
C TYR A 162 18.63 -10.65 1.25
N PRO A 163 18.10 -9.48 1.64
CA PRO A 163 16.89 -9.40 2.44
C PRO A 163 15.68 -9.84 1.61
N ALA A 164 14.85 -10.69 2.20
CA ALA A 164 13.54 -11.02 1.62
C ALA A 164 12.60 -9.82 1.71
N ILE A 165 11.93 -9.50 0.61
CA ILE A 165 10.90 -8.46 0.54
C ILE A 165 9.62 -9.04 -0.01
N ALA A 166 8.46 -8.52 0.42
CA ALA A 166 7.14 -9.01 0.01
C ALA A 166 7.05 -10.55 0.04
N THR A 167 7.62 -11.17 1.08
CA THR A 167 7.67 -12.60 1.42
C THR A 167 8.45 -13.53 0.48
N VAL A 168 8.52 -13.26 -0.82
CA VAL A 168 9.08 -14.20 -1.82
C VAL A 168 10.04 -13.55 -2.81
N PHE A 169 10.25 -12.26 -2.71
CA PHE A 169 11.20 -11.52 -3.53
C PHE A 169 12.46 -11.21 -2.74
N TYR A 170 13.54 -10.95 -3.45
CA TYR A 170 14.80 -10.48 -2.89
C TYR A 170 15.24 -9.21 -3.63
N ASP A 171 15.78 -8.26 -2.90
CA ASP A 171 16.33 -7.04 -3.47
C ASP A 171 17.73 -7.30 -4.01
N LEU A 172 18.02 -6.88 -5.24
CA LEU A 172 19.31 -7.08 -5.88
C LEU A 172 20.19 -5.82 -5.83
N ASP A 173 19.62 -4.66 -5.48
CA ASP A 173 20.43 -3.48 -5.32
C ASP A 173 21.37 -3.64 -4.12
N ASP A 174 22.68 -3.56 -4.35
CA ASP A 174 23.79 -3.74 -3.37
C ASP A 174 23.73 -2.82 -2.14
N ASN A 175 22.82 -1.87 -2.15
CA ASN A 175 22.43 -1.08 -1.01
C ASN A 175 21.25 -1.75 -0.27
N ALA A 176 21.39 -3.00 0.14
CA ALA A 176 20.61 -3.55 1.25
C ALA A 176 20.99 -2.78 2.53
N VAL A 177 20.81 -1.47 2.46
CA VAL A 177 20.95 -0.55 3.57
C VAL A 177 19.95 -1.02 4.59
N ASP A 178 20.37 -1.24 5.81
CA ASP A 178 19.47 -1.43 6.94
C ASP A 178 18.63 -0.16 7.08
N THR A 179 17.52 -0.15 6.31
CA THR A 179 16.59 1.00 6.22
C THR A 179 16.04 1.37 7.59
N LYS A 180 15.99 0.37 8.50
CA LYS A 180 15.58 0.56 9.89
C LYS A 180 16.62 1.34 10.67
N SER A 181 17.91 0.97 10.60
CA SER A 181 18.98 1.71 11.28
C SER A 181 19.09 3.14 10.75
N ASP A 182 18.96 3.34 9.45
CA ASP A 182 18.97 4.68 8.86
C ASP A 182 17.79 5.53 9.33
N LEU A 183 16.59 4.93 9.39
CA LEU A 183 15.40 5.58 9.93
C LEU A 183 15.62 5.99 11.39
N LEU A 184 16.10 5.07 12.21
CA LEU A 184 16.34 5.30 13.63
C LEU A 184 17.39 6.40 13.88
N ASN A 185 18.51 6.38 13.14
CA ASN A 185 19.53 7.41 13.21
C ASN A 185 18.99 8.79 12.81
N LYS A 186 18.20 8.84 11.73
CA LYS A 186 17.56 10.08 11.30
C LYS A 186 16.60 10.63 12.35
N LEU A 187 15.79 9.75 12.96
CA LEU A 187 14.84 10.14 14.02
C LEU A 187 15.54 10.56 15.28
N LYS A 188 16.68 9.93 15.66
CA LYS A 188 17.51 10.35 16.78
C LYS A 188 18.02 11.78 16.58
N ASN A 189 18.59 12.07 15.41
CA ASN A 189 19.02 13.43 15.08
C ASN A 189 17.87 14.45 15.18
N ILE A 190 16.66 14.09 14.69
CA ILE A 190 15.48 14.95 14.79
C ILE A 190 15.06 15.17 16.26
N TYR A 191 15.09 14.14 17.08
CA TYR A 191 14.79 14.23 18.51
C TYR A 191 15.76 15.17 19.24
N GLU A 192 17.05 15.08 18.94
CA GLU A 192 18.12 15.91 19.51
C GLU A 192 18.03 17.39 19.10
N MET A 193 17.33 17.73 18.00
CA MET A 193 17.04 19.13 17.65
C MET A 193 16.12 19.82 18.66
N GLY A 194 15.38 19.06 19.49
CA GLY A 194 14.43 19.61 20.43
C GLY A 194 13.21 20.21 19.74
N LEU A 195 12.86 21.45 20.09
CA LEU A 195 11.72 22.16 19.53
C LEU A 195 12.00 22.68 18.12
N VAL A 196 11.19 22.27 17.16
CA VAL A 196 11.28 22.68 15.75
C VAL A 196 10.03 23.50 15.38
N PRO A 197 10.17 24.66 14.70
CA PRO A 197 9.02 25.43 14.24
C PRO A 197 8.18 24.66 13.23
N SER A 198 6.88 24.84 13.28
CA SER A 198 5.95 24.20 12.35
C SER A 198 6.21 24.65 10.92
N GLN A 199 6.51 23.72 10.03
CA GLN A 199 6.97 23.97 8.66
C GLN A 199 6.53 22.89 7.68
N ARG A 200 6.71 23.18 6.39
CA ARG A 200 6.60 22.21 5.29
C ARG A 200 7.51 22.59 4.14
N ILE A 201 7.84 21.64 3.27
CA ILE A 201 8.49 21.93 2.00
C ILE A 201 7.42 22.26 0.96
N LYS A 202 7.62 23.35 0.20
CA LYS A 202 6.81 23.74 -0.95
C LYS A 202 7.73 24.27 -2.04
N ASN A 203 7.66 23.71 -3.24
CA ASN A 203 8.52 24.08 -4.38
C ASN A 203 10.03 24.03 -4.05
N GLY A 204 10.45 23.07 -3.22
CA GLY A 204 11.85 22.92 -2.79
C GLY A 204 12.27 23.81 -1.62
N GLU A 205 11.41 24.72 -1.14
CA GLU A 205 11.71 25.63 -0.04
C GLU A 205 10.96 25.26 1.24
N ILE A 206 11.62 25.40 2.39
CA ILE A 206 11.00 25.25 3.70
C ILE A 206 10.23 26.53 4.05
N ILE A 207 8.92 26.42 4.22
CA ILE A 207 8.04 27.54 4.59
C ILE A 207 7.30 27.26 5.91
N PRO A 208 7.02 28.28 6.71
CA PRO A 208 6.18 28.15 7.91
C PRO A 208 4.80 27.58 7.58
N TYR A 209 4.26 26.75 8.46
CA TYR A 209 2.96 26.12 8.26
C TYR A 209 2.11 26.12 9.51
N VAL A 210 1.00 26.85 9.48
CA VAL A 210 0.10 27.01 10.64
C VAL A 210 -1.23 26.30 10.36
N ALA A 211 -1.31 25.00 10.68
CA ALA A 211 -2.55 24.23 10.61
C ALA A 211 -2.52 23.04 11.58
N GLN A 212 -3.69 22.43 11.83
CA GLN A 212 -3.83 21.30 12.75
C GLN A 212 -2.99 20.06 12.38
N ASN A 213 -2.70 19.87 11.10
CA ASN A 213 -1.87 18.77 10.59
C ASN A 213 -0.38 19.16 10.44
N GLY A 214 0.05 20.24 11.10
CA GLY A 214 1.41 20.76 11.03
C GLY A 214 2.47 19.75 11.46
N ALA A 215 2.20 18.89 12.45
CA ALA A 215 3.17 17.92 12.93
C ALA A 215 3.61 16.92 11.83
N GLY A 216 2.68 16.37 11.04
CA GLY A 216 3.01 15.48 9.93
C GLY A 216 3.90 16.17 8.90
N PHE A 217 3.47 17.34 8.40
CA PHE A 217 4.26 18.10 7.42
C PHE A 217 5.62 18.56 7.95
N THR A 218 5.71 18.86 9.25
CA THR A 218 7.00 19.21 9.87
C THR A 218 7.91 17.99 9.90
N LEU A 219 7.41 16.83 10.31
CA LEU A 219 8.20 15.57 10.29
C LEU A 219 8.69 15.25 8.87
N GLU A 220 7.79 15.25 7.89
CA GLU A 220 8.11 15.05 6.47
C GLU A 220 9.21 16.02 6.00
N SER A 221 9.09 17.32 6.35
CA SER A 221 10.08 18.33 5.97
C SER A 221 11.47 18.08 6.56
N LEU A 222 11.54 17.53 7.79
CA LEU A 222 12.80 17.16 8.44
C LEU A 222 13.47 15.94 7.78
N PHE A 223 12.69 15.13 7.12
CA PHE A 223 13.17 14.06 6.25
C PHE A 223 13.54 14.54 4.84
N GLY A 224 13.26 15.79 4.50
CA GLY A 224 13.49 16.37 3.17
C GLY A 224 12.38 16.04 2.17
N ILE A 225 11.21 15.60 2.66
CA ILE A 225 10.09 15.16 1.84
C ILE A 225 9.24 16.39 1.46
N SER A 226 9.07 16.58 0.15
CA SER A 226 8.10 17.54 -0.38
C SER A 226 6.75 16.85 -0.56
N PRO A 227 5.65 17.38 -0.02
CA PRO A 227 4.33 16.80 -0.23
C PRO A 227 4.05 16.67 -1.73
N ASN A 228 4.02 15.44 -2.22
CA ASN A 228 3.65 15.08 -3.57
C ASN A 228 2.39 14.21 -3.53
N GLY A 229 1.68 14.08 -4.64
CA GLY A 229 0.52 13.19 -4.75
C GLY A 229 0.90 11.75 -5.08
N VAL A 230 2.18 11.40 -4.99
CA VAL A 230 2.71 10.07 -5.33
C VAL A 230 2.60 9.16 -4.12
N ALA A 231 2.19 7.93 -4.34
CA ALA A 231 1.96 6.95 -3.27
C ALA A 231 3.21 6.10 -3.04
N GLU A 232 4.35 6.75 -2.79
CA GLU A 232 5.59 6.11 -2.36
C GLU A 232 5.74 6.23 -0.84
N PRO A 233 6.52 5.33 -0.19
CA PRO A 233 6.87 5.48 1.22
C PRO A 233 7.56 6.83 1.48
N ASP A 234 7.31 7.40 2.65
CA ASP A 234 7.88 8.69 3.03
C ASP A 234 9.42 8.63 3.17
N PHE A 235 9.95 7.52 3.65
CA PHE A 235 11.39 7.33 3.78
C PHE A 235 11.79 5.89 3.47
N LYS A 236 12.47 5.68 2.33
CA LYS A 236 12.84 4.36 1.82
C LYS A 236 11.60 3.46 1.70
N ASP A 237 11.44 2.46 2.55
CA ASP A 237 10.32 1.54 2.62
C ASP A 237 9.40 1.79 3.85
N TRP A 238 9.58 2.91 4.54
CA TRP A 238 8.83 3.30 5.73
C TRP A 238 7.86 4.46 5.47
N GLU A 239 6.61 4.28 5.83
CA GLU A 239 5.63 5.36 5.96
C GLU A 239 5.82 6.06 7.31
N LEU A 240 5.86 7.39 7.33
CA LEU A 240 6.01 8.18 8.55
C LEU A 240 4.64 8.69 9.05
N LYS A 241 4.37 8.53 10.33
CA LYS A 241 3.16 9.07 10.94
C LYS A 241 3.45 9.72 12.28
N ALA A 242 3.35 11.05 12.33
CA ALA A 242 3.38 11.78 13.58
C ALA A 242 2.05 11.60 14.35
N HIS A 243 2.11 11.31 15.66
CA HIS A 243 0.92 11.15 16.50
C HIS A 243 1.10 11.76 17.87
N SER A 244 -0.02 12.24 18.45
CA SER A 244 -0.09 12.77 19.82
C SER A 244 -0.76 11.79 20.80
N GLY A 245 -0.83 10.50 20.45
CA GLY A 245 -1.38 9.46 21.32
C GLY A 245 -2.91 9.32 21.33
N SER A 246 -3.66 9.99 20.45
CA SER A 246 -5.13 9.93 20.47
C SER A 246 -5.73 9.13 19.33
N VAL A 247 -5.63 9.63 18.11
CA VAL A 247 -6.26 9.07 16.92
C VAL A 247 -5.32 9.16 15.72
N VAL A 248 -5.27 8.11 14.92
CA VAL A 248 -4.46 8.03 13.70
C VAL A 248 -5.38 7.95 12.48
N THR A 249 -5.08 8.72 11.44
CA THR A 249 -5.72 8.59 10.13
C THR A 249 -4.98 7.53 9.33
N LEU A 250 -5.71 6.49 8.92
CA LEU A 250 -5.15 5.37 8.17
C LEU A 250 -5.14 5.64 6.67
N MET A 251 -6.30 5.99 6.12
CA MET A 251 -6.44 6.26 4.70
C MET A 251 -7.61 7.19 4.40
N THR A 252 -7.61 7.77 3.19
CA THR A 252 -8.55 8.79 2.76
C THR A 252 -9.16 8.51 1.39
N PRO A 253 -9.70 7.30 1.11
CA PRO A 253 -10.28 6.99 -0.19
C PRO A 253 -11.53 7.82 -0.44
N GLU A 254 -11.67 8.36 -1.66
CA GLU A 254 -12.92 8.95 -2.10
C GLU A 254 -13.96 7.85 -2.38
N PRO A 255 -15.23 8.01 -1.94
CA PRO A 255 -16.29 7.10 -2.32
C PRO A 255 -16.42 6.97 -3.85
N ASN A 256 -16.76 5.78 -4.32
CA ASN A 256 -17.03 5.49 -5.73
C ASN A 256 -18.43 4.93 -5.98
N LEU A 257 -19.29 4.93 -4.95
CA LEU A 257 -20.69 4.52 -5.01
C LEU A 257 -21.59 5.55 -4.34
N GLY A 258 -22.87 5.53 -4.74
CA GLY A 258 -23.95 6.27 -4.08
C GLY A 258 -24.08 7.73 -4.54
N LEU A 259 -25.01 8.44 -3.88
CA LEU A 259 -25.35 9.83 -4.19
C LEU A 259 -24.14 10.77 -4.13
N TYR A 260 -23.21 10.52 -3.21
CA TYR A 260 -21.97 11.28 -3.07
C TYR A 260 -21.21 11.44 -4.39
N THR A 261 -21.17 10.40 -5.22
CA THR A 261 -20.40 10.41 -6.48
C THR A 261 -21.11 11.16 -7.59
N HIS A 262 -22.43 11.16 -7.58
CA HIS A 262 -23.25 11.76 -8.62
C HIS A 262 -23.56 13.24 -8.33
N ASN A 263 -23.88 13.56 -7.07
CA ASN A 263 -24.23 14.92 -6.66
C ASN A 263 -23.86 15.19 -5.20
N LEU A 264 -22.65 15.71 -5.01
CA LEU A 264 -22.14 16.00 -3.66
C LEU A 264 -22.94 17.08 -2.92
N GLU A 265 -23.52 18.06 -3.63
CA GLU A 265 -24.36 19.08 -3.01
C GLU A 265 -25.65 18.46 -2.49
N GLU A 266 -26.31 17.64 -3.26
CA GLU A 266 -27.52 16.92 -2.86
C GLU A 266 -27.23 15.96 -1.70
N PHE A 267 -26.11 15.21 -1.76
CA PHE A 267 -25.65 14.38 -0.64
C PHE A 267 -25.55 15.20 0.65
N LEU A 268 -24.93 16.39 0.61
CA LEU A 268 -24.80 17.25 1.77
C LEU A 268 -26.14 17.82 2.23
N ARG A 269 -27.09 18.08 1.35
CA ARG A 269 -28.44 18.54 1.69
C ARG A 269 -29.27 17.45 2.36
N ASN A 270 -29.13 16.21 1.90
CA ASN A 270 -29.94 15.09 2.40
C ASN A 270 -29.41 14.55 3.73
N TYR A 271 -28.08 14.46 3.90
CA TYR A 271 -27.44 13.75 5.01
C TYR A 271 -26.56 14.64 5.90
N GLY A 272 -26.32 15.87 5.50
CA GLY A 272 -25.57 16.86 6.28
C GLY A 272 -26.45 17.65 7.25
N TRP A 273 -25.83 18.56 7.95
CA TRP A 273 -26.52 19.53 8.80
C TRP A 273 -25.90 20.91 8.68
N SER A 274 -26.61 21.93 9.14
CA SER A 274 -26.15 23.31 9.13
C SER A 274 -26.34 23.98 10.48
N ASN A 275 -25.30 24.63 10.94
CA ASN A 275 -25.39 25.58 12.07
C ASN A 275 -25.33 27.05 11.60
N LYS A 276 -25.14 27.26 10.27
CA LYS A 276 -25.01 28.60 9.66
C LYS A 276 -25.66 28.60 8.28
N PRO A 277 -26.38 29.66 7.88
CA PRO A 277 -27.11 29.68 6.62
C PRO A 277 -26.22 29.50 5.36
N ASP A 278 -24.96 29.82 5.48
CA ASP A 278 -23.96 29.76 4.40
C ASP A 278 -23.06 28.50 4.45
N ARG A 279 -23.44 27.49 5.27
CA ARG A 279 -22.59 26.30 5.46
C ARG A 279 -23.43 25.03 5.69
N MET A 280 -23.02 23.94 5.05
CA MET A 280 -23.48 22.58 5.32
C MET A 280 -22.29 21.71 5.69
N ASP A 281 -22.42 20.88 6.71
CA ASP A 281 -21.38 19.97 7.21
C ASP A 281 -21.86 18.52 7.20
N PHE A 282 -20.96 17.60 6.88
CA PHE A 282 -21.10 16.17 7.10
C PHE A 282 -19.81 15.67 7.78
N ALA A 283 -19.84 15.60 9.10
CA ALA A 283 -18.64 15.41 9.94
C ALA A 283 -18.92 14.55 11.19
N SER A 284 -19.72 13.52 11.08
CA SER A 284 -20.02 12.57 12.15
C SER A 284 -19.28 11.27 11.99
N ILE A 285 -18.84 10.65 13.10
CA ILE A 285 -18.21 9.33 13.10
C ILE A 285 -19.25 8.25 12.78
N HIS A 286 -18.97 7.44 11.77
CA HIS A 286 -19.76 6.27 11.39
C HIS A 286 -18.97 4.99 11.71
N LYS A 287 -19.60 4.08 12.42
CA LYS A 287 -19.07 2.77 12.77
C LYS A 287 -19.91 1.67 12.16
N ASN A 288 -19.30 0.56 11.83
CA ASN A 288 -20.00 -0.57 11.25
C ASN A 288 -21.20 -1.00 12.09
N ASN A 289 -22.35 -1.22 11.45
CA ASN A 289 -23.61 -1.64 12.06
C ASN A 289 -24.09 -0.76 13.22
N LEU A 290 -23.72 0.53 13.25
CA LEU A 290 -24.19 1.50 14.23
C LEU A 290 -24.83 2.69 13.53
N LEU A 291 -26.15 2.88 13.74
CA LEU A 291 -26.86 4.02 13.18
C LEU A 291 -26.30 5.34 13.73
N ASN A 292 -25.87 6.23 12.83
CA ASN A 292 -25.45 7.56 13.21
C ASN A 292 -26.67 8.46 13.41
N LYS A 293 -26.93 8.87 14.65
CA LYS A 293 -28.11 9.66 15.03
C LYS A 293 -28.19 11.02 14.34
N ARG A 294 -27.08 11.58 13.86
CA ARG A 294 -27.05 12.90 13.23
C ARG A 294 -27.34 12.85 11.73
N THR A 295 -26.75 11.89 11.05
CA THR A 295 -26.88 11.72 9.61
C THR A 295 -27.98 10.74 9.22
N GLN A 296 -28.52 9.95 10.17
CA GLN A 296 -29.47 8.86 9.96
C GLN A 296 -28.94 7.80 8.98
N LEU A 297 -27.60 7.66 8.87
CA LEU A 297 -26.96 6.67 8.02
C LEU A 297 -26.35 5.52 8.85
N LEU A 298 -26.43 4.32 8.30
CA LEU A 298 -25.82 3.11 8.78
C LEU A 298 -24.63 2.76 7.90
N LEU A 299 -23.45 2.56 8.49
CA LEU A 299 -22.29 1.99 7.78
C LEU A 299 -22.40 0.48 7.81
N VAL A 300 -22.42 -0.16 6.65
CA VAL A 300 -22.48 -1.63 6.51
C VAL A 300 -21.36 -2.16 5.65
N MET A 301 -20.96 -3.41 5.90
CA MET A 301 -19.98 -4.15 5.08
C MET A 301 -20.73 -5.20 4.27
N GLU A 302 -21.13 -4.87 3.05
CA GLU A 302 -21.82 -5.78 2.16
C GLU A 302 -20.84 -6.78 1.54
N GLY A 303 -21.19 -8.08 1.54
CA GLY A 303 -20.34 -9.12 0.97
C GLY A 303 -19.08 -9.44 1.81
N TYR A 304 -19.13 -9.26 3.13
CA TYR A 304 -18.09 -9.66 4.07
C TYR A 304 -18.61 -10.67 5.08
N ASP A 305 -17.91 -11.78 5.25
CA ASP A 305 -18.18 -12.81 6.27
C ASP A 305 -17.28 -12.54 7.49
N PRO A 306 -17.82 -12.08 8.62
CA PRO A 306 -17.02 -11.73 9.80
C PRO A 306 -16.44 -12.95 10.52
N ASP A 307 -17.10 -14.10 10.46
CA ASP A 307 -16.64 -15.32 11.15
C ASP A 307 -15.40 -15.90 10.46
N LYS A 308 -15.38 -15.84 9.13
CA LYS A 308 -14.23 -16.25 8.33
C LYS A 308 -13.23 -15.12 8.07
N GLN A 309 -13.64 -13.87 8.35
CA GLN A 309 -12.89 -12.67 8.03
C GLN A 309 -12.52 -12.58 6.53
N GLU A 310 -13.50 -12.86 5.67
CA GLU A 310 -13.30 -12.99 4.23
C GLU A 310 -14.28 -12.10 3.46
N ILE A 311 -13.83 -11.56 2.33
CA ILE A 311 -14.73 -10.99 1.31
C ILE A 311 -15.40 -12.18 0.62
N THR A 312 -16.72 -12.21 0.61
CA THR A 312 -17.55 -13.25 -0.05
C THR A 312 -18.15 -12.78 -1.35
N ASP A 313 -18.38 -11.46 -1.49
CA ASP A 313 -18.83 -10.84 -2.73
C ASP A 313 -17.81 -9.77 -3.17
N PRO A 314 -17.13 -9.96 -4.32
CA PRO A 314 -16.14 -9.01 -4.82
C PRO A 314 -16.75 -7.69 -5.32
N ASP A 315 -18.05 -7.67 -5.59
CA ASP A 315 -18.80 -6.48 -6.02
C ASP A 315 -19.43 -5.73 -4.83
N GLY A 316 -19.35 -6.30 -3.62
CA GLY A 316 -19.71 -5.65 -2.37
C GLY A 316 -18.74 -4.55 -1.95
N GLY A 317 -18.89 -4.08 -0.69
CA GLY A 317 -18.05 -2.99 -0.18
C GLY A 317 -18.51 -2.41 1.15
N LEU A 318 -17.98 -1.24 1.48
CA LEU A 318 -18.39 -0.42 2.62
C LEU A 318 -19.44 0.56 2.14
N LEU A 319 -20.65 0.50 2.69
CA LEU A 319 -21.77 1.33 2.25
C LEU A 319 -22.34 2.15 3.41
N LEU A 320 -22.58 3.43 3.18
CA LEU A 320 -23.43 4.26 4.02
C LEU A 320 -24.84 4.22 3.43
N VAL A 321 -25.76 3.60 4.15
CA VAL A 321 -27.15 3.43 3.70
C VAL A 321 -28.11 4.18 4.61
N ASP A 322 -29.18 4.73 4.03
CA ASP A 322 -30.30 5.33 4.74
C ASP A 322 -31.34 4.27 5.17
N GLU A 323 -32.39 4.69 5.87
CA GLU A 323 -33.48 3.81 6.33
C GLU A 323 -34.26 3.12 5.21
N SER A 324 -34.24 3.71 4.00
CA SER A 324 -34.86 3.15 2.81
C SER A 324 -33.95 2.18 2.04
N GLY A 325 -32.71 2.00 2.49
CA GLY A 325 -31.70 1.17 1.81
C GLY A 325 -30.98 1.88 0.67
N ASN A 326 -31.17 3.18 0.47
CA ASN A 326 -30.45 3.92 -0.56
C ASN A 326 -28.97 4.12 -0.14
N VAL A 327 -28.06 3.93 -1.08
CA VAL A 327 -26.64 4.16 -0.86
C VAL A 327 -26.32 5.65 -0.95
N ALA A 328 -26.06 6.28 0.18
CA ALA A 328 -25.64 7.67 0.28
C ALA A 328 -24.20 7.86 -0.22
N ALA A 329 -23.29 7.03 0.23
CA ALA A 329 -21.89 6.97 -0.20
C ALA A 329 -21.35 5.56 0.01
N GLY A 330 -20.35 5.12 -0.77
CA GLY A 330 -19.76 3.80 -0.57
C GLY A 330 -18.44 3.62 -1.28
N TRP A 331 -17.74 2.56 -0.88
CA TRP A 331 -16.45 2.14 -1.42
C TRP A 331 -16.52 0.65 -1.76
N THR A 332 -16.39 0.29 -3.03
CA THR A 332 -16.23 -1.11 -3.43
C THR A 332 -14.96 -1.70 -2.79
N TYR A 333 -14.90 -3.03 -2.61
CA TYR A 333 -13.66 -3.67 -2.14
C TYR A 333 -12.50 -3.45 -3.09
N SER A 334 -12.72 -3.39 -4.39
CA SER A 334 -11.67 -3.05 -5.36
C SER A 334 -11.11 -1.64 -5.11
N LYS A 335 -11.96 -0.66 -4.76
CA LYS A 335 -11.54 0.71 -4.41
C LYS A 335 -10.72 0.73 -3.12
N ILE A 336 -11.13 -0.04 -2.12
CA ILE A 336 -10.37 -0.18 -0.87
C ILE A 336 -9.01 -0.83 -1.13
N LEU A 337 -8.96 -1.93 -1.89
CA LEU A 337 -7.72 -2.61 -2.27
C LEU A 337 -6.79 -1.70 -3.09
N GLU A 338 -7.35 -0.95 -4.05
CA GLU A 338 -6.59 0.03 -4.84
C GLU A 338 -5.97 1.13 -3.97
N HIS A 339 -6.69 1.56 -2.94
CA HIS A 339 -6.15 2.54 -2.00
C HIS A 339 -5.14 1.91 -1.03
N TRP A 340 -5.38 0.64 -0.65
CA TRP A 340 -4.50 -0.11 0.23
C TRP A 340 -3.14 -0.41 -0.41
N LYS A 341 -3.08 -0.72 -1.72
CA LYS A 341 -1.81 -0.96 -2.42
C LYS A 341 -0.85 0.24 -2.36
N LYS A 342 -1.40 1.44 -2.14
CA LYS A 342 -0.64 2.68 -1.97
C LYS A 342 -0.21 2.92 -0.51
N LYS A 343 -0.58 2.03 0.41
CA LYS A 343 -0.17 2.05 1.80
C LYS A 343 0.93 1.03 2.01
N HIS A 344 1.84 1.37 2.88
CA HIS A 344 3.05 0.57 3.04
C HIS A 344 2.86 -0.46 4.14
N SER A 345 3.46 -1.63 3.94
CA SER A 345 3.47 -2.70 4.93
C SER A 345 4.24 -2.31 6.19
N ARG A 346 5.13 -1.30 6.08
CA ARG A 346 5.97 -0.78 7.17
C ARG A 346 5.59 0.66 7.50
N THR A 347 5.30 0.91 8.77
CA THR A 347 4.95 2.25 9.27
C THR A 347 5.76 2.59 10.52
N CYS A 348 6.34 3.76 10.54
CA CYS A 348 6.98 4.34 11.72
C CYS A 348 6.07 5.41 12.32
N PHE A 349 5.54 5.15 13.50
CA PHE A 349 4.77 6.11 14.28
C PHE A 349 5.71 6.87 15.21
N VAL A 350 5.75 8.18 15.06
CA VAL A 350 6.61 9.08 15.84
C VAL A 350 5.75 9.91 16.78
N SER A 351 5.98 9.77 18.08
CA SER A 351 5.30 10.63 19.06
C SER A 351 5.77 12.09 18.93
N TYR A 352 4.87 13.04 19.24
CA TYR A 352 5.25 14.43 19.31
C TYR A 352 4.51 15.17 20.43
N SER A 353 5.15 16.21 20.97
CA SER A 353 4.51 17.25 21.75
C SER A 353 4.41 18.55 20.96
N LYS A 354 3.40 19.36 21.25
CA LYS A 354 3.16 20.67 20.62
C LYS A 354 3.31 21.77 21.66
N GLN A 355 4.03 22.82 21.32
CA GLN A 355 4.09 24.07 22.08
C GLN A 355 3.60 25.24 21.21
N ASP A 356 2.90 26.17 21.85
CA ASP A 356 2.36 27.37 21.21
C ASP A 356 2.88 28.64 21.96
N ASN A 357 4.11 29.04 21.62
CA ASN A 357 4.84 30.15 22.22
C ASN A 357 5.20 31.14 21.10
N ASN A 358 4.33 32.10 20.81
CA ASN A 358 4.50 33.02 19.67
C ASN A 358 4.73 32.34 18.33
N GLY A 359 4.16 31.15 18.15
CA GLY A 359 4.30 30.26 16.99
C GLY A 359 4.11 28.82 17.38
N ILE A 360 3.80 27.97 16.41
CA ILE A 360 3.62 26.54 16.63
C ILE A 360 4.97 25.85 16.50
N PHE A 361 5.35 25.10 17.54
CA PHE A 361 6.55 24.27 17.59
C PHE A 361 6.18 22.84 17.91
N PHE A 362 6.97 21.90 17.38
CA PHE A 362 6.86 20.48 17.67
C PHE A 362 8.19 19.92 18.17
N GLN A 363 8.11 19.02 19.13
CA GLN A 363 9.23 18.16 19.52
C GLN A 363 8.84 16.72 19.24
N PHE A 364 9.63 16.02 18.42
CA PHE A 364 9.40 14.64 18.02
C PHE A 364 10.15 13.66 18.92
N GLY A 365 9.55 12.51 19.21
CA GLY A 365 10.13 11.51 20.11
C GLY A 365 9.84 11.79 21.59
N PRO A 366 10.50 11.07 22.54
CA PRO A 366 11.48 9.99 22.28
C PRO A 366 10.84 8.65 21.85
N SER A 367 9.51 8.48 22.06
CA SER A 367 8.85 7.21 21.77
C SER A 367 8.52 7.09 20.29
N ILE A 368 8.95 6.00 19.69
CA ILE A 368 8.57 5.60 18.34
C ILE A 368 8.01 4.17 18.36
N ARG A 369 7.15 3.86 17.41
CA ARG A 369 6.60 2.53 17.21
C ARG A 369 6.83 2.12 15.77
N LEU A 370 7.57 1.05 15.56
CA LEU A 370 7.73 0.40 14.27
C LEU A 370 6.67 -0.70 14.14
N ALA A 371 5.92 -0.66 13.06
CA ALA A 371 4.84 -1.59 12.79
C ALA A 371 4.98 -2.15 11.36
N GLU A 372 4.97 -3.47 11.23
CA GLU A 372 5.19 -4.19 9.98
C GLU A 372 4.10 -5.21 9.71
N GLY A 373 3.88 -5.57 8.44
CA GLY A 373 2.87 -6.56 8.04
C GLY A 373 1.45 -6.02 8.10
N ALA A 374 1.22 -4.78 7.66
CA ALA A 374 -0.14 -4.23 7.56
C ALA A 374 -0.98 -5.03 6.57
N GLY A 375 -1.95 -5.81 7.07
CA GLY A 375 -2.80 -6.69 6.26
C GLY A 375 -4.18 -6.10 5.95
N ILE A 376 -4.65 -6.21 4.71
CA ILE A 376 -6.03 -5.83 4.34
C ILE A 376 -7.07 -6.62 5.14
N LYS A 377 -6.79 -7.88 5.47
CA LYS A 377 -7.65 -8.73 6.30
C LYS A 377 -7.83 -8.11 7.69
N ASN A 378 -6.72 -7.71 8.33
CA ASN A 378 -6.74 -7.05 9.64
C ASN A 378 -7.50 -5.72 9.58
N TYR A 379 -7.32 -4.94 8.51
CA TYR A 379 -8.04 -3.69 8.30
C TYR A 379 -9.57 -3.91 8.19
N LEU A 380 -10.02 -4.85 7.36
CA LEU A 380 -11.45 -5.15 7.19
C LEU A 380 -12.06 -5.71 8.48
N HIS A 381 -11.33 -6.57 9.19
CA HIS A 381 -11.78 -7.05 10.50
C HIS A 381 -11.88 -5.91 11.53
N SER A 382 -10.88 -5.01 11.57
CA SER A 382 -10.91 -3.84 12.46
C SER A 382 -12.06 -2.88 12.15
N LEU A 383 -12.47 -2.75 10.88
CA LEU A 383 -13.70 -2.05 10.50
C LEU A 383 -14.93 -2.75 11.05
N PHE A 384 -15.00 -4.08 10.88
CA PHE A 384 -16.15 -4.85 11.35
C PHE A 384 -16.33 -4.74 12.86
N VAL A 385 -15.27 -4.89 13.65
CA VAL A 385 -15.30 -4.77 15.13
C VAL A 385 -15.29 -3.32 15.62
N GLN A 386 -15.43 -2.32 14.72
CA GLN A 386 -15.55 -0.90 15.02
C GLN A 386 -14.28 -0.24 15.64
N ALA A 387 -13.14 -0.91 15.59
CA ALA A 387 -11.84 -0.32 15.96
C ALA A 387 -11.44 0.75 14.93
N VAL A 388 -11.58 0.43 13.64
CA VAL A 388 -11.51 1.39 12.54
C VAL A 388 -12.92 1.94 12.25
N TYR A 389 -13.00 3.23 11.98
CA TYR A 389 -14.25 3.94 11.73
C TYR A 389 -14.07 5.02 10.66
N TYR A 390 -15.17 5.36 10.00
CA TYR A 390 -15.22 6.46 9.04
C TYR A 390 -15.50 7.79 9.77
N ASP A 391 -14.61 8.77 9.61
CA ASP A 391 -14.65 10.09 10.24
C ASP A 391 -14.52 11.19 9.17
N PRO A 392 -15.62 11.49 8.45
CA PRO A 392 -15.62 12.50 7.42
C PRO A 392 -15.50 13.92 7.96
N GLY A 393 -14.96 14.80 7.13
CA GLY A 393 -14.96 16.25 7.38
C GLY A 393 -15.40 16.99 6.12
N ILE A 394 -16.43 16.48 5.46
CA ILE A 394 -16.97 17.04 4.23
C ILE A 394 -17.83 18.25 4.57
N ASN A 395 -17.70 19.32 3.80
CA ASN A 395 -18.56 20.49 3.96
C ASN A 395 -18.71 21.24 2.64
N MET A 396 -19.72 22.11 2.59
CA MET A 396 -19.82 23.14 1.55
C MET A 396 -20.11 24.50 2.19
N LYS A 397 -19.58 25.55 1.58
CA LYS A 397 -19.80 26.95 1.98
C LYS A 397 -20.32 27.73 0.82
N TYR A 398 -21.25 28.64 1.10
CA TYR A 398 -21.73 29.60 0.12
C TYR A 398 -20.77 30.78 0.01
N VAL A 399 -20.06 30.89 -1.11
CA VAL A 399 -19.04 31.91 -1.33
C VAL A 399 -19.19 32.49 -2.74
N ALA A 400 -19.33 33.80 -2.82
CA ALA A 400 -19.47 34.52 -4.09
C ALA A 400 -20.60 33.98 -5.00
N GLY A 401 -21.81 33.79 -4.42
CA GLY A 401 -23.00 33.39 -5.16
C GLY A 401 -23.11 31.89 -5.48
N ARG A 402 -22.23 31.06 -4.99
CA ARG A 402 -22.25 29.60 -5.25
C ARG A 402 -21.77 28.79 -4.07
N TRP A 403 -22.26 27.55 -3.96
CA TRP A 403 -21.77 26.56 -3.03
C TRP A 403 -20.43 25.99 -3.48
N LYS A 404 -19.45 25.97 -2.57
CA LYS A 404 -18.11 25.39 -2.79
C LYS A 404 -17.89 24.22 -1.85
N PRO A 405 -17.94 22.97 -2.35
CA PRO A 405 -17.70 21.80 -1.51
C PRO A 405 -16.22 21.62 -1.20
N LYS A 406 -15.93 21.07 -0.02
CA LYS A 406 -14.63 20.57 0.40
C LYS A 406 -14.78 19.12 0.80
N LYS A 407 -14.07 18.24 0.12
CA LYS A 407 -14.04 16.81 0.39
C LYS A 407 -13.00 16.50 1.45
N ARG A 408 -13.34 15.61 2.38
CA ARG A 408 -12.43 15.05 3.35
C ARG A 408 -13.00 13.73 3.85
N ASN A 409 -12.57 12.63 3.25
CA ASN A 409 -12.95 11.28 3.64
C ASN A 409 -11.80 10.67 4.43
N GLN A 410 -12.06 10.15 5.63
CA GLN A 410 -11.01 9.61 6.49
C GLN A 410 -11.49 8.33 7.16
N PHE A 411 -10.68 7.28 7.09
CA PHE A 411 -10.78 6.12 7.96
C PHE A 411 -9.72 6.26 9.05
N ARG A 412 -10.14 6.13 10.30
CA ARG A 412 -9.33 6.42 11.46
C ARG A 412 -9.40 5.30 12.49
N ILE A 413 -8.39 5.22 13.34
CA ILE A 413 -8.30 4.30 14.47
C ILE A 413 -7.81 5.03 15.71
N LYS A 414 -8.20 4.59 16.91
CA LYS A 414 -7.60 5.08 18.14
C LYS A 414 -6.19 4.53 18.28
N TRP A 415 -5.27 5.33 18.81
CA TRP A 415 -3.88 4.92 19.00
C TRP A 415 -3.75 3.61 19.79
N LYS A 416 -4.53 3.41 20.84
CA LYS A 416 -4.51 2.20 21.65
C LYS A 416 -4.88 0.91 20.90
N ASP A 417 -5.57 1.04 19.77
CA ASP A 417 -6.08 -0.09 18.98
C ASP A 417 -5.21 -0.32 17.72
N ILE A 418 -4.14 0.49 17.50
CA ILE A 418 -3.34 0.50 16.26
C ILE A 418 -2.65 -0.84 15.99
N GLU A 419 -2.26 -1.55 17.04
CA GLU A 419 -1.56 -2.85 16.93
C GLU A 419 -2.38 -3.90 16.20
N SER A 420 -3.72 -3.82 16.26
CA SER A 420 -4.61 -4.77 15.59
C SER A 420 -4.48 -4.82 14.06
N LEU A 421 -3.82 -3.82 13.46
CA LEU A 421 -3.64 -3.69 12.01
C LEU A 421 -2.38 -4.38 11.49
N TYR A 422 -1.42 -4.70 12.35
CA TYR A 422 -0.08 -5.13 11.99
C TYR A 422 0.23 -6.53 12.52
N GLU A 423 1.15 -7.23 11.85
CA GLU A 423 1.64 -8.54 12.29
C GLU A 423 2.70 -8.40 13.37
N THR A 424 3.56 -7.39 13.24
CA THR A 424 4.64 -7.10 14.17
C THR A 424 4.62 -5.64 14.58
N VAL A 425 4.74 -5.40 15.88
CA VAL A 425 4.84 -4.06 16.47
C VAL A 425 5.96 -4.03 17.49
N VAL A 426 6.86 -3.04 17.37
CA VAL A 426 7.99 -2.86 18.29
C VAL A 426 8.04 -1.40 18.75
N ASP A 427 7.98 -1.19 20.05
CA ASP A 427 8.18 0.13 20.66
C ASP A 427 9.67 0.34 20.93
N ILE A 428 10.18 1.51 20.56
CA ILE A 428 11.59 1.90 20.71
C ILE A 428 11.64 3.29 21.36
N SER A 429 12.56 3.47 22.28
CA SER A 429 12.91 4.79 22.80
C SER A 429 14.17 5.31 22.10
N LEU A 430 14.11 6.52 21.55
CA LEU A 430 15.27 7.16 20.92
C LEU A 430 16.38 7.47 21.95
N ASN A 431 16.07 7.47 23.25
CA ASN A 431 17.05 7.59 24.30
C ASN A 431 17.98 6.36 24.42
N ASP A 432 17.50 5.20 23.97
CA ASP A 432 18.18 3.92 24.10
C ASP A 432 19.03 3.57 22.85
N ILE A 433 19.01 4.43 21.84
CA ILE A 433 19.78 4.27 20.60
C ILE A 433 21.17 4.89 20.82
N CYS A 434 22.22 4.11 20.65
CA CYS A 434 23.62 4.56 20.78
C CYS A 434 24.07 5.46 19.63
#